data_f6185d9f265c6f2ade42afe76242cf59
#
_entry.id   f6185d9f265c6f2ade42afe76242cf59
#
_cell.length_a   1.000
_cell.length_b   1.000
_cell.length_c   1.000
_cell.angle_alpha   90.00
_cell.angle_beta   90.00
_cell.angle_gamma   90.00
#
_symmetry.space_group_name_H-M   'P 1'
#
loop_
_entity.id
_entity.type
_entity.pdbx_description
1 polymer ?
#
loop_
_entity_poly.entity_id
_entity_poly.type
_entity_poly.pdbx_seq_one_letter_code
_entity_poly.pdbx_strand_id
1 'polypeptide(L)'
;MEFKDLVNELTELYGERMGQRDLSIDVATEDLILHIEWADMNDSCTELDNVSITILGNDMDRNIVNTVHVNATYMSIPILSAILSDYRII
;
A
#
# COMPACT_ATOMS: atom_id res chain seq x y z
N MET A 1 0.43 -13.85 -7.87
CA MET A 1 0.65 -13.27 -6.52
C MET A 1 -0.68 -13.09 -5.83
N GLU A 2 -0.77 -13.54 -4.61
CA GLU A 2 -1.93 -13.35 -3.76
C GLU A 2 -1.68 -12.22 -2.75
N PHE A 3 -2.76 -11.76 -2.14
CA PHE A 3 -2.69 -10.69 -1.15
C PHE A 3 -1.71 -10.99 0.00
N LYS A 4 -1.70 -12.23 0.50
CA LYS A 4 -0.79 -12.65 1.57
C LYS A 4 0.68 -12.49 1.20
N ASP A 5 1.02 -12.67 -0.08
CA ASP A 5 2.41 -12.53 -0.55
C ASP A 5 2.85 -11.07 -0.43
N LEU A 6 1.97 -10.14 -0.80
CA LEU A 6 2.23 -8.71 -0.66
C LEU A 6 2.34 -8.31 0.83
N VAL A 7 1.45 -8.80 1.68
CA VAL A 7 1.48 -8.52 3.12
C VAL A 7 2.78 -9.04 3.74
N ASN A 8 3.20 -10.25 3.38
CA ASN A 8 4.45 -10.82 3.86
C ASN A 8 5.66 -9.96 3.46
N GLU A 9 5.69 -9.50 2.22
CA GLU A 9 6.77 -8.65 1.72
C GLU A 9 6.82 -7.31 2.47
N LEU A 10 5.67 -6.68 2.68
CA LEU A 10 5.59 -5.43 3.45
C LEU A 10 5.99 -5.65 4.92
N THR A 11 5.59 -6.78 5.50
CA THR A 11 5.95 -7.12 6.88
C THR A 11 7.46 -7.32 7.03
N GLU A 12 8.10 -7.98 6.06
CA GLU A 12 9.55 -8.14 6.06
C GLU A 12 10.30 -6.81 5.97
N LEU A 13 9.78 -5.89 5.14
CA LEU A 13 10.43 -4.60 4.93
C LEU A 13 10.21 -3.61 6.07
N TYR A 14 9.03 -3.61 6.66
CA TYR A 14 8.64 -2.53 7.59
C TYR A 14 8.34 -3.01 9.01
N GLY A 15 8.10 -4.30 9.22
CA GLY A 15 7.88 -4.85 10.54
C GLY A 15 6.79 -4.11 11.31
N GLU A 16 7.15 -3.55 12.46
CA GLU A 16 6.21 -2.83 13.34
C GLU A 16 5.67 -1.52 12.77
N ARG A 17 6.29 -1.01 11.70
CA ARG A 17 5.84 0.20 11.01
C ARG A 17 4.70 -0.06 10.04
N MET A 18 4.33 -1.31 9.85
CA MET A 18 3.24 -1.74 8.99
C MET A 18 2.06 -2.18 9.85
N GLY A 19 0.88 -1.65 9.55
CA GLY A 19 -0.36 -2.06 10.17
C GLY A 19 -1.32 -2.63 9.14
N GLN A 20 -2.03 -3.69 9.49
CA GLN A 20 -3.05 -4.28 8.64
C GLN A 20 -4.38 -4.29 9.39
N ARG A 21 -5.44 -3.88 8.68
CA ARG A 21 -6.82 -3.95 9.15
C ARG A 21 -7.64 -4.73 8.14
N ASP A 22 -8.95 -4.90 8.39
CA ASP A 22 -9.81 -5.70 7.51
C ASP A 22 -9.81 -5.22 6.06
N LEU A 23 -9.81 -3.91 5.83
CA LEU A 23 -9.92 -3.32 4.50
C LEU A 23 -8.84 -2.27 4.23
N SER A 24 -7.74 -2.32 4.95
CA SER A 24 -6.65 -1.37 4.74
C SER A 24 -5.28 -1.88 5.20
N ILE A 25 -4.25 -1.29 4.62
CA ILE A 25 -2.85 -1.47 5.04
C ILE A 25 -2.25 -0.07 5.19
N ASP A 26 -1.52 0.13 6.27
CA ASP A 26 -0.79 1.36 6.54
C ASP A 26 0.69 1.07 6.78
N VAL A 27 1.55 1.93 6.24
CA VAL A 27 2.98 1.94 6.56
C VAL A 27 3.35 3.37 6.91
N ALA A 28 4.05 3.56 8.03
CA ALA A 28 4.50 4.88 8.45
C ALA A 28 5.98 4.84 8.83
N THR A 29 6.80 5.55 8.06
CA THR A 29 8.23 5.72 8.33
C THR A 29 8.55 7.21 8.48
N GLU A 30 9.81 7.54 8.72
CA GLU A 30 10.24 8.94 8.80
C GLU A 30 10.07 9.67 7.46
N ASP A 31 10.24 8.94 6.35
CA ASP A 31 10.27 9.51 5.01
C ASP A 31 8.96 9.33 4.25
N LEU A 32 8.06 8.44 4.73
CA LEU A 32 6.95 7.97 3.94
C LEU A 32 5.76 7.61 4.83
N ILE A 33 4.57 7.93 4.32
CA ILE A 33 3.32 7.39 4.84
C ILE A 33 2.58 6.76 3.65
N LEU A 34 2.26 5.49 3.76
CA LEU A 34 1.47 4.76 2.78
C LEU A 34 0.14 4.35 3.41
N HIS A 35 -0.94 4.58 2.69
CA HIS A 35 -2.26 4.06 3.05
C HIS A 35 -2.89 3.42 1.83
N ILE A 36 -3.29 2.17 1.97
CA ILE A 36 -4.02 1.43 0.94
C ILE A 36 -5.34 0.99 1.58
N GLU A 37 -6.45 1.32 0.93
CA GLU A 37 -7.74 0.80 1.34
C GLU A 37 -8.53 0.28 0.13
N TRP A 38 -9.44 -0.62 0.39
CA TRP A 38 -10.27 -1.24 -0.63
C TRP A 38 -11.65 -1.58 -0.05
N ALA A 39 -12.63 -1.78 -0.93
CA ALA A 39 -13.98 -2.11 -0.50
C ALA A 39 -14.22 -3.62 -0.40
N ASP A 40 -13.56 -4.40 -1.25
CA ASP A 40 -13.75 -5.85 -1.31
C ASP A 40 -12.54 -6.53 -1.94
N MET A 41 -12.48 -7.84 -1.79
CA MET A 41 -11.45 -8.69 -2.35
C MET A 41 -12.10 -9.95 -2.92
N ASN A 42 -11.64 -10.41 -4.09
CA ASN A 42 -12.16 -11.64 -4.68
C ASN A 42 -11.79 -12.89 -3.84
N ASP A 43 -12.48 -14.00 -4.07
CA ASP A 43 -12.29 -15.23 -3.30
C ASP A 43 -10.87 -15.81 -3.41
N SER A 44 -10.20 -15.57 -4.55
CA SER A 44 -8.83 -16.02 -4.79
C SER A 44 -7.77 -15.14 -4.11
N CYS A 45 -8.17 -14.01 -3.52
CA CYS A 45 -7.26 -13.03 -2.93
C CYS A 45 -6.21 -12.50 -3.92
N THR A 46 -6.62 -12.31 -5.18
CA THR A 46 -5.75 -11.87 -6.26
C THR A 46 -6.13 -10.50 -6.83
N GLU A 47 -7.30 -9.99 -6.46
CA GLU A 47 -7.82 -8.71 -6.96
C GLU A 47 -8.60 -7.97 -5.87
N LEU A 48 -8.40 -6.66 -5.79
CA LEU A 48 -9.10 -5.76 -4.90
C LEU A 48 -10.09 -4.90 -5.69
N ASP A 49 -11.23 -4.61 -5.07
CA ASP A 49 -12.26 -3.73 -5.64
C ASP A 49 -12.25 -2.36 -4.95
N ASN A 50 -12.44 -1.32 -5.73
CA ASN A 50 -12.50 0.08 -5.27
C ASN A 50 -11.29 0.43 -4.39
N VAL A 51 -10.12 0.35 -4.99
CA VAL A 51 -8.84 0.57 -4.30
C VAL A 51 -8.49 2.04 -4.29
N SER A 52 -8.04 2.52 -3.15
CA SER A 52 -7.46 3.85 -2.98
C SER A 52 -6.07 3.72 -2.37
N ILE A 53 -5.08 4.25 -3.05
CA ILE A 53 -3.69 4.26 -2.59
C ILE A 53 -3.28 5.70 -2.36
N THR A 54 -2.79 6.01 -1.17
CA THR A 54 -2.25 7.32 -0.82
C THR A 54 -0.81 7.16 -0.38
N ILE A 55 0.09 7.90 -0.99
CA ILE A 55 1.51 7.91 -0.64
C ILE A 55 1.91 9.34 -0.33
N LEU A 56 2.35 9.60 0.89
CA LEU A 56 2.82 10.90 1.34
C LEU A 56 4.32 10.81 1.62
N GLY A 57 5.09 11.64 0.92
CA GLY A 57 6.52 11.79 1.21
C GLY A 57 6.75 12.96 2.15
N ASN A 58 7.64 12.80 3.12
CA ASN A 58 7.97 13.81 4.11
C ASN A 58 9.39 14.33 3.90
N ASP A 59 9.62 15.60 4.24
CA ASP A 59 10.98 16.15 4.36
C ASP A 59 11.56 15.87 5.75
N MET A 60 12.75 16.39 6.01
CA MET A 60 13.45 16.20 7.30
C MET A 60 12.71 16.80 8.48
N ASP A 61 11.85 17.79 8.25
CA ASP A 61 11.03 18.45 9.28
C ASP A 61 9.64 17.80 9.37
N ARG A 62 9.42 16.69 8.69
CA ARG A 62 8.16 15.96 8.59
C ARG A 62 7.02 16.74 7.93
N ASN A 63 7.37 17.74 7.13
CA ASN A 63 6.40 18.39 6.29
C ASN A 63 6.12 17.53 5.06
N ILE A 64 4.86 17.44 4.65
CA ILE A 64 4.48 16.68 3.46
C ILE A 64 4.94 17.44 2.23
N VAL A 65 5.85 16.84 1.45
CA VAL A 65 6.39 17.44 0.23
C VAL A 65 5.87 16.80 -1.04
N ASN A 66 5.35 15.58 -0.96
CA ASN A 66 4.76 14.86 -2.09
C ASN A 66 3.50 14.14 -1.65
N THR A 67 2.49 14.16 -2.51
CA THR A 67 1.28 13.37 -2.31
C THR A 67 0.95 12.68 -3.62
N VAL A 68 0.76 11.37 -3.56
CA VAL A 68 0.31 10.58 -4.69
C VAL A 68 -0.98 9.88 -4.31
N HIS A 69 -1.99 10.00 -5.19
CA HIS A 69 -3.25 9.28 -5.05
C HIS A 69 -3.48 8.44 -6.30
N VAL A 70 -3.78 7.17 -6.09
CA VAL A 70 -4.17 6.25 -7.14
C VAL A 70 -5.50 5.63 -6.76
N ASN A 71 -6.49 5.75 -7.61
CA ASN A 71 -7.80 5.13 -7.41
C ASN A 71 -8.10 4.20 -8.58
N ALA A 72 -8.61 3.04 -8.28
CA ALA A 72 -9.02 2.06 -9.30
C ALA A 72 -10.26 1.31 -8.87
N THR A 73 -11.14 1.03 -9.83
CA THR A 73 -12.33 0.19 -9.59
C THR A 73 -11.93 -1.24 -9.30
N TYR A 74 -10.91 -1.73 -10.01
CA TYR A 74 -10.31 -3.06 -9.80
C TYR A 74 -8.80 -2.94 -9.87
N MET A 75 -8.11 -3.67 -9.01
CA MET A 75 -6.66 -3.74 -9.05
C MET A 75 -6.20 -5.13 -8.67
N SER A 76 -5.48 -5.80 -9.57
CA SER A 76 -4.85 -7.08 -9.25
C SER A 76 -3.68 -6.87 -8.29
N ILE A 77 -3.36 -7.88 -7.50
CA ILE A 77 -2.24 -7.80 -6.55
C ILE A 77 -0.90 -7.57 -7.27
N PRO A 78 -0.60 -8.22 -8.42
CA PRO A 78 0.62 -7.91 -9.17
C PRO A 78 0.71 -6.44 -9.62
N ILE A 79 -0.40 -5.83 -10.01
CA ILE A 79 -0.42 -4.41 -10.40
C ILE A 79 -0.17 -3.53 -9.18
N LEU A 80 -0.81 -3.82 -8.05
CA LEU A 80 -0.56 -3.12 -6.80
C LEU A 80 0.91 -3.21 -6.40
N SER A 81 1.48 -4.40 -6.45
CA SER A 81 2.90 -4.63 -6.18
C SER A 81 3.79 -3.81 -7.12
N ALA A 82 3.48 -3.75 -8.41
CA ALA A 82 4.22 -2.96 -9.39
C ALA A 82 4.18 -1.45 -9.07
N ILE A 83 3.03 -0.94 -8.66
CA ILE A 83 2.89 0.46 -8.26
C ILE A 83 3.76 0.75 -7.04
N LEU A 84 3.71 -0.09 -6.02
CA LEU A 84 4.54 0.08 -4.82
C LEU A 84 6.03 0.00 -5.15
N SER A 85 6.40 -0.86 -6.09
CA SER A 85 7.78 -0.95 -6.57
C SER A 85 8.22 0.30 -7.32
N ASP A 86 7.34 0.89 -8.14
CA ASP A 86 7.63 2.13 -8.87
C ASP A 86 7.92 3.29 -7.93
N TYR A 87 7.27 3.33 -6.78
CA TYR A 87 7.51 4.34 -5.74
C TYR A 87 8.55 3.90 -4.72
N ARG A 88 9.26 2.80 -4.99
CA ARG A 88 10.36 2.26 -4.15
C ARG A 88 9.90 1.90 -2.73
N ILE A 89 8.68 1.49 -2.58
CA ILE A 89 8.15 1.00 -1.30
C ILE A 89 8.53 -0.47 -1.11
N ILE A 90 8.55 -1.22 -2.19
CA ILE A 90 9.03 -2.61 -2.19
C ILE A 90 10.09 -2.84 -3.25
#